data_0d6d279a7716040440347eabb20a1f56
#
_entry.id   0d6d279a7716040440347eabb20a1f56
#
_cell.length_a   1.000
_cell.length_b   1.000
_cell.length_c   1.000
_cell.angle_alpha   90.00
_cell.angle_beta   90.00
_cell.angle_gamma   90.00
#
_symmetry.space_group_name_H-M   'P 1'
#
loop_
_entity.id
_entity.type
_entity.pdbx_description
1 polymer ?
#
loop_
_entity_poly.entity_id
_entity_poly.type
_entity_poly.pdbx_seq_one_letter_code
_entity_poly.pdbx_strand_id
1 'polypeptide(L)'
;RMVIAKFLDAEELAKYAVAFQLGIVISFIAQAFNKAFVPWLYENLKSGSAAAKLSVVRGTYLIFLAIIVVTGVFCLALESLIFYIAGAEYLEVYPMAVIIAFAGAFNAAYLMVVNYIFYAGKTFILGLVSASVAILFIVTSIFLTPNFGLMGTSAAFLIANATLFIAIWLVASRCYAMPWFSVKLFK
;
A
#
# COMPACT_ATOMS: atom_id res chain seq x y z
N ARG A 1 -7.54 -15.46 -0.82
CA ARG A 1 -7.62 -16.80 -0.20
C ARG A 1 -8.48 -17.77 -1.01
N MET A 2 -9.67 -17.38 -1.49
CA MET A 2 -10.52 -18.27 -2.31
C MET A 2 -9.83 -18.75 -3.60
N VAL A 3 -9.12 -17.88 -4.32
CA VAL A 3 -8.36 -18.26 -5.52
C VAL A 3 -7.24 -19.24 -5.16
N ILE A 4 -6.49 -18.98 -4.08
CA ILE A 4 -5.43 -19.87 -3.60
C ILE A 4 -6.01 -21.25 -3.27
N ALA A 5 -7.06 -21.32 -2.45
CA ALA A 5 -7.70 -22.57 -2.05
C ALA A 5 -8.28 -23.40 -3.22
N LYS A 6 -8.47 -22.78 -4.40
CA LYS A 6 -8.93 -23.48 -5.60
C LYS A 6 -7.80 -24.13 -6.39
N PHE A 7 -6.60 -23.56 -6.34
CA PHE A 7 -5.47 -23.94 -7.20
C PHE A 7 -4.29 -24.57 -6.45
N LEU A 8 -4.24 -24.40 -5.12
CA LEU A 8 -3.14 -24.80 -4.26
C LEU A 8 -3.67 -25.62 -3.07
N ASP A 9 -2.80 -26.40 -2.45
CA ASP A 9 -3.15 -27.24 -1.32
C ASP A 9 -3.21 -26.48 0.03
N ALA A 10 -3.54 -27.21 1.11
CA ALA A 10 -3.69 -26.63 2.45
C ALA A 10 -2.33 -26.18 3.04
N GLU A 11 -1.23 -26.86 2.70
CA GLU A 11 0.10 -26.50 3.17
C GLU A 11 0.57 -25.17 2.54
N GLU A 12 0.40 -25.02 1.23
CA GLU A 12 0.69 -23.78 0.51
C GLU A 12 -0.17 -22.61 1.02
N LEU A 13 -1.45 -22.87 1.35
CA LEU A 13 -2.31 -21.87 1.96
C LEU A 13 -1.78 -21.40 3.34
N ALA A 14 -1.26 -22.34 4.16
CA ALA A 14 -0.64 -21.99 5.45
C ALA A 14 0.63 -21.16 5.27
N LYS A 15 1.50 -21.53 4.33
CA LYS A 15 2.72 -20.78 3.97
C LYS A 15 2.37 -19.36 3.51
N TYR A 16 1.38 -19.22 2.64
CA TYR A 16 0.90 -17.89 2.22
C TYR A 16 0.34 -17.06 3.38
N ALA A 17 -0.37 -17.70 4.31
CA ALA A 17 -0.92 -17.00 5.47
C ALA A 17 0.18 -16.39 6.35
N VAL A 18 1.29 -17.13 6.58
CA VAL A 18 2.47 -16.63 7.30
C VAL A 18 3.12 -15.48 6.56
N ALA A 19 3.40 -15.63 5.24
CA ALA A 19 3.96 -14.58 4.42
C ALA A 19 3.10 -13.31 4.46
N PHE A 20 1.78 -13.48 4.35
CA PHE A 20 0.82 -12.36 4.35
C PHE A 20 0.77 -11.64 5.69
N GLN A 21 0.71 -12.38 6.82
CA GLN A 21 0.65 -11.77 8.15
C GLN A 21 1.90 -10.94 8.45
N LEU A 22 3.07 -11.42 8.10
CA LEU A 22 4.31 -10.69 8.28
C LEU A 22 4.43 -9.52 7.29
N GLY A 23 4.19 -9.76 6.01
CA GLY A 23 4.33 -8.72 4.99
C GLY A 23 3.39 -7.53 5.16
N ILE A 24 2.15 -7.75 5.67
CA ILE A 24 1.15 -6.67 5.80
C ILE A 24 1.41 -5.72 6.98
N VAL A 25 2.40 -5.98 7.83
CA VAL A 25 2.73 -5.16 9.00
C VAL A 25 2.93 -3.68 8.62
N ILE A 26 3.56 -3.40 7.49
CA ILE A 26 3.75 -2.04 6.97
C ILE A 26 2.41 -1.31 6.80
N SER A 27 1.38 -1.99 6.30
CA SER A 27 0.03 -1.41 6.17
C SER A 27 -0.60 -1.08 7.52
N PHE A 28 -0.39 -1.89 8.54
CA PHE A 28 -0.92 -1.62 9.88
C PHE A 28 -0.26 -0.40 10.53
N ILE A 29 1.07 -0.29 10.41
CA ILE A 29 1.81 0.88 10.89
C ILE A 29 1.29 2.15 10.18
N ALA A 30 1.11 2.08 8.86
CA ALA A 30 0.60 3.19 8.08
C ALA A 30 -0.83 3.59 8.46
N GLN A 31 -1.71 2.64 8.76
CA GLN A 31 -3.07 2.93 9.23
C GLN A 31 -3.07 3.65 10.59
N ALA A 32 -2.21 3.23 11.51
CA ALA A 32 -2.06 3.91 12.80
C ALA A 32 -1.55 5.35 12.61
N PHE A 33 -0.53 5.55 11.78
CA PHE A 33 0.00 6.86 11.43
C PHE A 33 -1.06 7.74 10.75
N ASN A 34 -1.83 7.19 9.81
CA ASN A 34 -2.85 7.92 9.08
C ASN A 34 -3.92 8.55 10.00
N LYS A 35 -4.26 7.88 11.11
CA LYS A 35 -5.21 8.43 12.10
C LYS A 35 -4.72 9.74 12.72
N ALA A 36 -3.43 9.87 12.93
CA ALA A 36 -2.82 11.10 13.43
C ALA A 36 -2.61 12.14 12.31
N PHE A 37 -2.33 11.69 11.11
CA PHE A 37 -2.07 12.54 9.94
C PHE A 37 -3.32 13.29 9.45
N VAL A 38 -4.48 12.64 9.45
CA VAL A 38 -5.73 13.18 8.89
C VAL A 38 -6.16 14.50 9.51
N PRO A 39 -6.22 14.69 10.86
CA PRO A 39 -6.59 15.97 11.46
C PRO A 39 -5.64 17.09 11.04
N TRP A 40 -4.33 16.85 11.09
CA TRP A 40 -3.32 17.83 10.67
C TRP A 40 -3.48 18.21 9.19
N LEU A 41 -3.73 17.23 8.33
CA LEU A 41 -3.97 17.47 6.90
C LEU A 41 -5.19 18.39 6.70
N TYR A 42 -6.31 18.09 7.36
CA TYR A 42 -7.56 18.83 7.18
C TYR A 42 -7.48 20.25 7.69
N GLU A 43 -6.77 20.51 8.79
CA GLU A 43 -6.50 21.86 9.28
C GLU A 43 -5.73 22.69 8.25
N ASN A 44 -4.68 22.12 7.68
CA ASN A 44 -3.89 22.79 6.64
C ASN A 44 -4.68 23.02 5.34
N LEU A 45 -5.51 22.06 4.93
CA LEU A 45 -6.36 22.21 3.73
C LEU A 45 -7.43 23.29 3.96
N LYS A 46 -7.99 23.40 5.18
CA LYS A 46 -8.98 24.42 5.55
C LYS A 46 -8.41 25.82 5.50
N SER A 47 -7.14 26.02 5.85
CA SER A 47 -6.48 27.34 5.77
C SER A 47 -6.41 27.88 4.34
N GLY A 48 -6.38 26.99 3.34
CA GLY A 48 -6.35 27.34 1.91
C GLY A 48 -5.12 28.10 1.41
N SER A 49 -4.22 28.49 2.32
CA SER A 49 -3.05 29.29 1.99
C SER A 49 -2.04 28.53 1.12
N ALA A 50 -1.36 29.24 0.22
CA ALA A 50 -0.33 28.63 -0.62
C ALA A 50 0.82 28.03 0.20
N ALA A 51 1.17 28.65 1.34
CA ALA A 51 2.20 28.17 2.23
C ALA A 51 1.78 26.84 2.90
N ALA A 52 0.51 26.72 3.37
CA ALA A 52 0.01 25.49 3.95
C ALA A 52 -0.04 24.35 2.93
N LYS A 53 -0.50 24.61 1.70
CA LYS A 53 -0.49 23.62 0.61
C LYS A 53 0.93 23.10 0.34
N LEU A 54 1.91 24.00 0.30
CA LEU A 54 3.31 23.63 0.08
C LEU A 54 3.87 22.79 1.23
N SER A 55 3.57 23.17 2.48
CA SER A 55 3.93 22.40 3.68
C SER A 55 3.37 20.98 3.65
N VAL A 56 2.10 20.83 3.29
CA VAL A 56 1.43 19.53 3.18
C VAL A 56 2.09 18.66 2.11
N VAL A 57 2.40 19.21 0.93
CA VAL A 57 3.05 18.45 -0.15
C VAL A 57 4.46 18.01 0.27
N ARG A 58 5.26 18.91 0.90
CA ARG A 58 6.57 18.56 1.46
C ARG A 58 6.46 17.43 2.50
N GLY A 59 5.52 17.57 3.45
CA GLY A 59 5.25 16.54 4.44
C GLY A 59 4.89 15.19 3.81
N THR A 60 4.03 15.19 2.79
CA THR A 60 3.64 13.96 2.07
C THR A 60 4.84 13.30 1.37
N TYR A 61 5.74 14.06 0.73
CA TYR A 61 6.95 13.50 0.14
C TYR A 61 7.92 12.94 1.18
N LEU A 62 8.08 13.61 2.33
CA LEU A 62 8.88 13.08 3.44
C LEU A 62 8.29 11.77 3.98
N ILE A 63 6.95 11.68 4.07
CA ILE A 63 6.27 10.44 4.45
C ILE A 63 6.51 9.34 3.42
N PHE A 64 6.45 9.64 2.11
CA PHE A 64 6.77 8.66 1.07
C PHE A 64 8.21 8.14 1.19
N LEU A 65 9.16 9.03 1.43
CA LEU A 65 10.54 8.64 1.69
C LEU A 65 10.65 7.75 2.94
N ALA A 66 9.98 8.13 4.02
CA ALA A 66 9.96 7.33 5.26
C ALA A 66 9.34 5.94 5.02
N ILE A 67 8.25 5.83 4.25
CA ILE A 67 7.64 4.54 3.88
C ILE A 67 8.66 3.66 3.14
N ILE A 68 9.40 4.22 2.18
CA ILE A 68 10.43 3.48 1.42
C ILE A 68 11.53 2.98 2.38
N VAL A 69 12.06 3.85 3.22
CA VAL A 69 13.13 3.51 4.17
C VAL A 69 12.67 2.45 5.17
N VAL A 70 11.50 2.65 5.80
CA VAL A 70 10.95 1.72 6.79
C VAL A 70 10.67 0.36 6.14
N THR A 71 10.12 0.34 4.94
CA THR A 71 9.87 -0.92 4.20
C THR A 71 11.19 -1.62 3.87
N GLY A 72 12.20 -0.89 3.42
CA GLY A 72 13.53 -1.44 3.13
C GLY A 72 14.19 -2.06 4.37
N VAL A 73 14.21 -1.34 5.49
CA VAL A 73 14.73 -1.85 6.78
C VAL A 73 13.94 -3.07 7.25
N PHE A 74 12.61 -3.01 7.14
CA PHE A 74 11.75 -4.14 7.49
C PHE A 74 12.05 -5.38 6.64
N CYS A 75 12.22 -5.23 5.33
CA CYS A 75 12.58 -6.34 4.45
C CYS A 75 13.92 -6.97 4.81
N LEU A 76 14.91 -6.18 5.25
CA LEU A 76 16.20 -6.73 5.72
C LEU A 76 16.06 -7.55 7.01
N ALA A 77 15.14 -7.16 7.90
CA ALA A 77 14.88 -7.88 9.15
C ALA A 77 13.92 -9.08 8.97
N LEU A 78 13.21 -9.15 7.84
CA LEU A 78 12.07 -10.06 7.65
C LEU A 78 12.48 -11.53 7.66
N GLU A 79 13.66 -11.89 7.12
CA GLU A 79 14.18 -13.24 7.15
C GLU A 79 14.39 -13.74 8.60
N SER A 80 15.02 -12.91 9.44
CA SER A 80 15.19 -13.19 10.86
C SER A 80 13.86 -13.29 11.59
N LEU A 81 12.91 -12.41 11.27
CA LEU A 81 11.58 -12.45 11.87
C LEU A 81 10.83 -13.75 11.53
N ILE A 82 10.90 -14.22 10.28
CA ILE A 82 10.33 -15.49 9.86
C ILE A 82 10.94 -16.63 10.66
N PHE A 83 12.28 -16.66 10.75
CA PHE A 83 12.98 -17.70 11.50
C PHE A 83 12.55 -17.78 12.97
N TYR A 84 12.50 -16.64 13.66
CA TYR A 84 12.17 -16.61 15.09
C TYR A 84 10.70 -16.82 15.41
N ILE A 85 9.78 -16.41 14.52
CA ILE A 85 8.32 -16.45 14.77
C ILE A 85 7.70 -17.74 14.22
N ALA A 86 8.08 -18.15 13.02
CA ALA A 86 7.46 -19.28 12.32
C ALA A 86 8.37 -20.52 12.26
N GLY A 87 9.68 -20.36 12.38
CA GLY A 87 10.65 -21.46 12.31
C GLY A 87 11.38 -21.55 10.97
N ALA A 88 12.46 -22.32 10.95
CA ALA A 88 13.34 -22.49 9.76
C ALA A 88 12.59 -23.06 8.55
N GLU A 89 11.56 -23.88 8.78
CA GLU A 89 10.74 -24.49 7.73
C GLU A 89 9.95 -23.48 6.89
N TYR A 90 9.71 -22.26 7.44
CA TYR A 90 8.99 -21.18 6.76
C TYR A 90 9.91 -20.17 6.07
N LEU A 91 11.24 -20.37 6.05
CA LEU A 91 12.16 -19.44 5.38
C LEU A 91 11.89 -19.31 3.87
N GLU A 92 11.33 -20.33 3.26
CA GLU A 92 10.94 -20.30 1.83
C GLU A 92 9.86 -19.25 1.51
N VAL A 93 9.08 -18.78 2.53
CA VAL A 93 8.07 -17.74 2.31
C VAL A 93 8.63 -16.33 2.26
N TYR A 94 9.93 -16.13 2.58
CA TYR A 94 10.58 -14.84 2.59
C TYR A 94 10.36 -14.00 1.33
N PRO A 95 10.58 -14.52 0.10
CA PRO A 95 10.37 -13.72 -1.10
C PRO A 95 8.94 -13.22 -1.26
N MET A 96 7.95 -14.05 -0.89
CA MET A 96 6.53 -13.68 -0.92
C MET A 96 6.22 -12.59 0.10
N ALA A 97 6.74 -12.73 1.32
CA ALA A 97 6.57 -11.74 2.39
C ALA A 97 7.18 -10.38 2.02
N VAL A 98 8.33 -10.36 1.34
CA VAL A 98 8.95 -9.15 0.77
C VAL A 98 8.02 -8.49 -0.26
N ILE A 99 7.47 -9.25 -1.20
CA ILE A 99 6.53 -8.71 -2.20
C ILE A 99 5.30 -8.11 -1.53
N ILE A 100 4.76 -8.78 -0.49
CA ILE A 100 3.60 -8.29 0.27
C ILE A 100 3.96 -7.05 1.08
N ALA A 101 5.18 -6.95 1.62
CA ALA A 101 5.66 -5.74 2.32
C ALA A 101 5.70 -4.53 1.38
N PHE A 102 6.18 -4.70 0.14
CA PHE A 102 6.10 -3.65 -0.88
C PHE A 102 4.66 -3.30 -1.26
N ALA A 103 3.76 -4.28 -1.35
CA ALA A 103 2.33 -3.99 -1.52
C ALA A 103 1.79 -3.16 -0.36
N GLY A 104 2.23 -3.46 0.88
CA GLY A 104 1.95 -2.67 2.07
C GLY A 104 2.47 -1.23 1.98
N ALA A 105 3.64 -1.02 1.40
CA ALA A 105 4.19 0.32 1.15
C ALA A 105 3.32 1.12 0.17
N PHE A 106 2.84 0.52 -0.91
CA PHE A 106 1.89 1.17 -1.82
C PHE A 106 0.56 1.47 -1.14
N ASN A 107 0.06 0.57 -0.29
CA ASN A 107 -1.12 0.83 0.52
C ASN A 107 -0.90 1.99 1.50
N ALA A 108 0.28 2.07 2.14
CA ALA A 108 0.66 3.20 2.98
C ALA A 108 0.65 4.53 2.21
N ALA A 109 1.23 4.55 1.01
CA ALA A 109 1.23 5.72 0.14
C ALA A 109 -0.19 6.10 -0.32
N TYR A 110 -1.03 5.12 -0.63
CA TYR A 110 -2.44 5.33 -0.93
C TYR A 110 -3.17 6.05 0.21
N LEU A 111 -2.95 5.65 1.48
CA LEU A 111 -3.56 6.30 2.64
C LEU A 111 -3.23 7.79 2.75
N MET A 112 -2.05 8.21 2.33
CA MET A 112 -1.67 9.63 2.36
C MET A 112 -2.42 10.46 1.33
N VAL A 113 -2.80 9.88 0.20
CA VAL A 113 -3.45 10.62 -0.90
C VAL A 113 -4.97 10.48 -0.94
N VAL A 114 -5.53 9.39 -0.42
CA VAL A 114 -6.99 9.17 -0.43
C VAL A 114 -7.74 10.21 0.41
N ASN A 115 -7.10 10.76 1.44
CA ASN A 115 -7.68 11.75 2.34
C ASN A 115 -8.09 13.06 1.62
N TYR A 116 -7.46 13.40 0.49
CA TYR A 116 -7.90 14.54 -0.32
C TYR A 116 -9.26 14.30 -0.98
N ILE A 117 -9.54 13.06 -1.37
CA ILE A 117 -10.85 12.68 -1.96
C ILE A 117 -11.93 12.74 -0.88
N PHE A 118 -11.63 12.26 0.34
CA PHE A 118 -12.53 12.38 1.49
C PHE A 118 -12.80 13.86 1.85
N TYR A 119 -11.75 14.67 1.90
CA TYR A 119 -11.90 16.11 2.16
C TYR A 119 -12.75 16.83 1.11
N ALA A 120 -12.61 16.43 -0.17
CA ALA A 120 -13.40 16.98 -1.27
C ALA A 120 -14.84 16.40 -1.36
N GLY A 121 -15.22 15.44 -0.50
CA GLY A 121 -16.55 14.81 -0.50
C GLY A 121 -16.85 13.91 -1.72
N LYS A 122 -15.83 13.52 -2.51
CA LYS A 122 -16.00 12.77 -3.77
C LYS A 122 -15.84 11.25 -3.58
N THR A 123 -16.41 10.70 -2.52
CA THR A 123 -16.25 9.29 -2.14
C THR A 123 -16.82 8.29 -3.15
N PHE A 124 -17.79 8.69 -3.97
CA PHE A 124 -18.33 7.84 -5.04
C PHE A 124 -17.24 7.43 -6.05
N ILE A 125 -16.37 8.36 -6.45
CA ILE A 125 -15.26 8.07 -7.38
C ILE A 125 -14.26 7.09 -6.74
N LEU A 126 -14.01 7.24 -5.43
CA LEU A 126 -13.18 6.30 -4.68
C LEU A 126 -13.75 4.88 -4.75
N GLY A 127 -15.07 4.73 -4.56
CA GLY A 127 -15.76 3.43 -4.65
C GLY A 127 -15.59 2.79 -6.03
N LEU A 128 -15.76 3.55 -7.10
CA LEU A 128 -15.59 3.06 -8.49
C LEU A 128 -14.15 2.59 -8.76
N VAL A 129 -13.15 3.40 -8.37
CA VAL A 129 -11.73 3.04 -8.57
C VAL A 129 -11.38 1.80 -7.76
N SER A 130 -11.82 1.73 -6.49
CA SER A 130 -11.55 0.57 -5.65
C SER A 130 -12.19 -0.71 -6.19
N ALA A 131 -13.43 -0.64 -6.69
CA ALA A 131 -14.10 -1.77 -7.32
C ALA A 131 -13.36 -2.24 -8.59
N SER A 132 -12.92 -1.30 -9.45
CA SER A 132 -12.15 -1.62 -10.65
C SER A 132 -10.83 -2.32 -10.33
N VAL A 133 -10.12 -1.85 -9.30
CA VAL A 133 -8.86 -2.47 -8.84
C VAL A 133 -9.12 -3.84 -8.19
N ALA A 134 -10.23 -4.02 -7.48
CA ALA A 134 -10.59 -5.33 -6.94
C ALA A 134 -10.84 -6.36 -8.07
N ILE A 135 -11.50 -5.96 -9.15
CA ILE A 135 -11.67 -6.79 -10.36
C ILE A 135 -10.30 -7.10 -10.98
N LEU A 136 -9.42 -6.10 -11.12
CA LEU A 136 -8.06 -6.30 -11.62
C LEU A 136 -7.30 -7.31 -10.76
N PHE A 137 -7.40 -7.21 -9.42
CA PHE A 137 -6.76 -8.16 -8.51
C PHE A 137 -7.26 -9.60 -8.73
N ILE A 138 -8.58 -9.78 -8.88
CA ILE A 138 -9.16 -11.11 -9.13
C ILE A 138 -8.65 -11.66 -10.46
N VAL A 139 -8.70 -10.87 -11.53
CA VAL A 139 -8.24 -11.28 -12.86
C VAL A 139 -6.76 -11.63 -12.84
N THR A 140 -5.91 -10.76 -12.32
CA THR A 140 -4.45 -11.02 -12.24
C THR A 140 -4.14 -12.24 -11.37
N SER A 141 -4.87 -12.45 -10.26
CA SER A 141 -4.70 -13.65 -9.42
C SER A 141 -5.07 -14.93 -10.16
N ILE A 142 -6.16 -14.94 -10.94
CA ILE A 142 -6.58 -16.13 -11.71
C ILE A 142 -5.53 -16.49 -12.77
N PHE A 143 -4.83 -15.52 -13.35
CA PHE A 143 -3.79 -15.78 -14.35
C PHE A 143 -2.42 -16.10 -13.73
N LEU A 144 -2.04 -15.39 -12.67
CA LEU A 144 -0.70 -15.53 -12.10
C LEU A 144 -0.57 -16.71 -11.15
N THR A 145 -1.63 -17.02 -10.35
CA THR A 145 -1.54 -18.10 -9.36
C THR A 145 -1.31 -19.47 -9.97
N PRO A 146 -2.00 -19.90 -11.06
CA PRO A 146 -1.73 -21.21 -11.66
C PRO A 146 -0.34 -21.35 -12.29
N ASN A 147 0.25 -20.23 -12.75
CA ASN A 147 1.55 -20.24 -13.45
C ASN A 147 2.73 -20.07 -12.49
N PHE A 148 2.56 -19.33 -11.40
CA PHE A 148 3.64 -18.92 -10.49
C PHE A 148 3.36 -19.26 -9.01
N GLY A 149 2.31 -20.06 -8.73
CA GLY A 149 1.95 -20.46 -7.37
C GLY A 149 1.74 -19.25 -6.44
N LEU A 150 2.24 -19.36 -5.22
CA LEU A 150 2.13 -18.32 -4.18
C LEU A 150 2.83 -17.01 -4.57
N MET A 151 3.93 -17.07 -5.33
CA MET A 151 4.61 -15.88 -5.85
C MET A 151 3.70 -15.11 -6.80
N GLY A 152 2.92 -15.82 -7.64
CA GLY A 152 1.94 -15.22 -8.54
C GLY A 152 0.84 -14.48 -7.78
N THR A 153 0.33 -15.06 -6.70
CA THR A 153 -0.67 -14.42 -5.85
C THR A 153 -0.11 -13.16 -5.17
N SER A 154 1.11 -13.24 -4.65
CA SER A 154 1.79 -12.10 -4.01
C SER A 154 2.04 -10.97 -5.01
N ALA A 155 2.46 -11.31 -6.23
CA ALA A 155 2.65 -10.35 -7.31
C ALA A 155 1.33 -9.68 -7.74
N ALA A 156 0.23 -10.44 -7.85
CA ALA A 156 -1.09 -9.89 -8.13
C ALA A 156 -1.53 -8.88 -7.05
N PHE A 157 -1.24 -9.19 -5.77
CA PHE A 157 -1.54 -8.29 -4.65
C PHE A 157 -0.71 -6.99 -4.73
N LEU A 158 0.58 -7.09 -5.09
CA LEU A 158 1.45 -5.92 -5.31
C LEU A 158 0.94 -5.05 -6.47
N ILE A 159 0.62 -5.66 -7.62
CA ILE A 159 0.10 -4.96 -8.80
C ILE A 159 -1.19 -4.20 -8.44
N ALA A 160 -2.11 -4.84 -7.71
CA ALA A 160 -3.37 -4.22 -7.29
C ALA A 160 -3.13 -3.00 -6.39
N ASN A 161 -2.27 -3.11 -5.36
CA ASN A 161 -1.98 -1.99 -4.46
C ASN A 161 -1.24 -0.85 -5.16
N ALA A 162 -0.29 -1.15 -6.05
CA ALA A 162 0.41 -0.14 -6.85
C ALA A 162 -0.57 0.60 -7.79
N THR A 163 -1.44 -0.15 -8.47
CA THR A 163 -2.48 0.42 -9.36
C THR A 163 -3.46 1.29 -8.57
N LEU A 164 -3.90 0.83 -7.39
CA LEU A 164 -4.78 1.58 -6.50
C LEU A 164 -4.15 2.92 -6.10
N PHE A 165 -2.89 2.90 -5.64
CA PHE A 165 -2.16 4.10 -5.26
C PHE A 165 -2.07 5.10 -6.42
N ILE A 166 -1.62 4.65 -7.60
CA ILE A 166 -1.45 5.51 -8.77
C ILE A 166 -2.80 6.10 -9.21
N ALA A 167 -3.83 5.26 -9.33
CA ALA A 167 -5.17 5.71 -9.75
C ALA A 167 -5.76 6.73 -8.76
N ILE A 168 -5.65 6.47 -7.46
CA ILE A 168 -6.16 7.38 -6.43
C ILE A 168 -5.35 8.67 -6.35
N TRP A 169 -4.03 8.64 -6.55
CA TRP A 169 -3.23 9.86 -6.62
C TRP A 169 -3.63 10.73 -7.81
N LEU A 170 -3.85 10.14 -8.98
CA LEU A 170 -4.34 10.86 -10.17
C LEU A 170 -5.73 11.48 -9.92
N VAL A 171 -6.63 10.74 -9.30
CA VAL A 171 -7.97 11.24 -8.95
C VAL A 171 -7.87 12.35 -7.88
N ALA A 172 -7.10 12.15 -6.82
CA ALA A 172 -6.91 13.11 -5.74
C ALA A 172 -6.34 14.45 -6.28
N SER A 173 -5.37 14.38 -7.19
CA SER A 173 -4.77 15.57 -7.81
C SER A 173 -5.77 16.38 -8.64
N ARG A 174 -6.81 15.73 -9.20
CA ARG A 174 -7.90 16.39 -9.92
C ARG A 174 -9.02 16.88 -8.99
N CYS A 175 -9.24 16.20 -7.86
CA CYS A 175 -10.27 16.59 -6.90
C CYS A 175 -9.88 17.81 -6.08
N TYR A 176 -8.61 17.94 -5.75
CA TYR A 176 -8.08 19.05 -4.96
C TYR A 176 -6.71 19.48 -5.52
N ALA A 177 -6.65 20.69 -6.08
CA ALA A 177 -5.45 21.21 -6.73
C ALA A 177 -4.34 21.49 -5.69
N MET A 178 -3.31 20.66 -5.72
CA MET A 178 -2.11 20.76 -4.89
C MET A 178 -0.87 20.99 -5.75
N PRO A 179 0.15 21.71 -5.26
CA PRO A 179 1.35 22.03 -6.04
C PRO A 179 2.36 20.87 -6.03
N TRP A 180 1.94 19.66 -6.47
CA TRP A 180 2.77 18.45 -6.45
C TRP A 180 4.11 18.59 -7.17
N PHE A 181 4.17 19.35 -8.26
CA PHE A 181 5.37 19.52 -9.10
C PHE A 181 5.96 20.94 -9.01
N SER A 182 5.70 21.67 -7.92
CA SER A 182 6.24 23.02 -7.79
C SER A 182 7.74 23.00 -7.47
N VAL A 183 8.53 23.76 -8.24
CA VAL A 183 9.98 23.93 -7.99
C VAL A 183 10.27 24.51 -6.60
N LYS A 184 9.31 25.21 -5.98
CA LYS A 184 9.42 25.75 -4.61
C LYS A 184 9.39 24.66 -3.51
N LEU A 185 9.15 23.40 -3.87
CA LEU A 185 9.17 22.28 -2.91
C LEU A 185 10.59 22.00 -2.38
N PHE A 186 11.61 22.31 -3.15
CA PHE A 186 13.01 21.98 -2.87
C PHE A 186 13.85 23.20 -2.47
N LYS A 187 13.26 24.38 -2.34
CA LYS A 187 13.83 25.55 -1.70
C LYS A 187 13.28 25.67 -0.28
#